data_d53f94e6e0346079cc8cff1b1fa8f286
#
_entry.id   d53f94e6e0346079cc8cff1b1fa8f286
#
_cell.length_a   1.000
_cell.length_b   1.000
_cell.length_c   1.000
_cell.angle_alpha   90.00
_cell.angle_beta   90.00
_cell.angle_gamma   90.00
#
_symmetry.space_group_name_H-M   'P 1'
#
loop_
_entity.id
_entity.type
_entity.pdbx_description
1 polymer ?
#
loop_
_entity_poly.entity_id
_entity_poly.type
_entity_poly.pdbx_seq_one_letter_code
_entity_poly.pdbx_strand_id
1 'polypeptide(L)'
;MNKTALVVVLADVSQDPRVRRQIDWLESEGWTIDSLGLGPHPTAQVRDHFEMSPVAAWTRTVPGLAFIHSLLSFRRRFRLLASSRFPSEVVRRVADGHYDLLILNDTHLLPWLSDAKAFTDRTSRTHIHVDLHEWFAREVSAATRGRFLIQPYHRWGRDHIGHPRVTSRSVAGGTAERYVEEFGFEKPLLVRNMPNYEEHSPSDVNPERIELIHHGLAAWARGFREMVDAMRLVDERFVLTFMLAGSPTVIAGLQEYIGEQEDRIRIVPPAKMVDLAGAINPYDVEVMFFPPTTVNLELTLPNKLFEAVQGRLAVVSGPTQPMVEVIEEVGVGVVTDNWSPEALARAINSLDAPTITAMKSRSHESASIMSAEAEKSRFFESLRLE
;
A
#
# COMPACT_ATOMS: atom_id res chain seq x y z
N MET A 1 -33.39 -8.18 -0.85
CA MET A 1 -32.62 -7.95 -2.09
C MET A 1 -31.16 -8.06 -1.71
N ASN A 2 -30.33 -8.73 -2.53
CA ASN A 2 -28.90 -8.75 -2.27
C ASN A 2 -28.35 -7.32 -2.43
N LYS A 3 -27.55 -6.85 -1.46
CA LYS A 3 -26.86 -5.56 -1.54
C LYS A 3 -25.85 -5.59 -2.69
N THR A 4 -25.73 -4.48 -3.42
CA THR A 4 -24.86 -4.37 -4.60
C THR A 4 -23.74 -3.36 -4.36
N ALA A 5 -22.51 -3.73 -4.68
CA ALA A 5 -21.34 -2.87 -4.53
C ALA A 5 -20.58 -2.69 -5.86
N LEU A 6 -20.02 -1.50 -6.09
CA LEU A 6 -19.04 -1.25 -7.14
C LEU A 6 -17.70 -0.88 -6.49
N VAL A 7 -16.67 -1.67 -6.75
CA VAL A 7 -15.30 -1.41 -6.30
C VAL A 7 -14.50 -0.79 -7.44
N VAL A 8 -13.98 0.42 -7.22
CA VAL A 8 -13.31 1.22 -8.26
C VAL A 8 -11.85 1.48 -7.89
N VAL A 9 -10.95 1.20 -8.82
CA VAL A 9 -9.52 1.51 -8.68
C VAL A 9 -8.93 1.94 -10.04
N LEU A 10 -7.96 2.86 -10.05
CA LEU A 10 -7.28 3.30 -11.28
C LEU A 10 -6.09 2.40 -11.69
N ALA A 11 -5.99 1.23 -11.11
CA ALA A 11 -4.96 0.22 -11.34
C ALA A 11 -5.59 -1.11 -11.81
N ASP A 12 -4.76 -2.12 -12.01
CA ASP A 12 -5.21 -3.49 -12.29
C ASP A 12 -5.83 -4.10 -11.02
N VAL A 13 -7.13 -4.39 -11.09
CA VAL A 13 -7.91 -4.95 -9.96
C VAL A 13 -7.34 -6.28 -9.50
N SER A 14 -6.84 -7.09 -10.42
CA SER A 14 -6.29 -8.43 -10.12
C SER A 14 -4.97 -8.39 -9.38
N GLN A 15 -4.22 -7.30 -9.51
CA GLN A 15 -2.87 -7.13 -8.97
C GLN A 15 -2.82 -6.32 -7.66
N ASP A 16 -3.94 -5.72 -7.23
CA ASP A 16 -4.01 -4.95 -5.97
C ASP A 16 -4.54 -5.83 -4.82
N PRO A 17 -3.67 -6.32 -3.91
CA PRO A 17 -4.09 -7.20 -2.81
C PRO A 17 -5.12 -6.57 -1.88
N ARG A 18 -5.07 -5.23 -1.72
CA ARG A 18 -6.01 -4.48 -0.89
C ARG A 18 -7.42 -4.49 -1.50
N VAL A 19 -7.51 -4.21 -2.81
CA VAL A 19 -8.78 -4.25 -3.55
C VAL A 19 -9.35 -5.66 -3.59
N ARG A 20 -8.50 -6.67 -3.76
CA ARG A 20 -8.89 -8.08 -3.71
C ARG A 20 -9.51 -8.44 -2.37
N ARG A 21 -8.89 -8.05 -1.26
CA ARG A 21 -9.46 -8.28 0.08
C ARG A 21 -10.80 -7.57 0.30
N GLN A 22 -10.98 -6.35 -0.21
CA GLN A 22 -12.29 -5.68 -0.14
C GLN A 22 -13.37 -6.49 -0.86
N ILE A 23 -13.05 -7.05 -2.02
CA ILE A 23 -13.95 -7.93 -2.79
C ILE A 23 -14.28 -9.20 -1.99
N ASP A 24 -13.26 -9.88 -1.46
CA ASP A 24 -13.43 -11.11 -0.69
C ASP A 24 -14.26 -10.86 0.60
N TRP A 25 -14.03 -9.74 1.29
CA TRP A 25 -14.81 -9.38 2.48
C TRP A 25 -16.27 -9.08 2.15
N LEU A 26 -16.54 -8.32 1.09
CA LEU A 26 -17.91 -8.03 0.65
C LEU A 26 -18.65 -9.30 0.22
N GLU A 27 -17.97 -10.17 -0.55
CA GLU A 27 -18.56 -11.44 -0.99
C GLU A 27 -18.94 -12.33 0.19
N SER A 28 -18.06 -12.44 1.19
CA SER A 28 -18.31 -13.24 2.40
C SER A 28 -19.50 -12.73 3.24
N GLU A 29 -19.94 -11.47 3.04
CA GLU A 29 -21.16 -10.89 3.64
C GLU A 29 -22.36 -10.88 2.65
N GLY A 30 -22.25 -11.61 1.55
CA GLY A 30 -23.35 -11.83 0.59
C GLY A 30 -23.62 -10.63 -0.33
N TRP A 31 -22.66 -9.72 -0.53
CA TRP A 31 -22.79 -8.64 -1.51
C TRP A 31 -22.63 -9.18 -2.93
N THR A 32 -23.39 -8.62 -3.87
CA THR A 32 -23.14 -8.77 -5.29
C THR A 32 -22.19 -7.66 -5.74
N ILE A 33 -21.04 -8.02 -6.30
CA ILE A 33 -19.92 -7.11 -6.53
C ILE A 33 -19.67 -6.94 -8.01
N ASP A 34 -19.63 -5.70 -8.47
CA ASP A 34 -19.06 -5.30 -9.74
C ASP A 34 -17.72 -4.57 -9.48
N SER A 35 -16.84 -4.56 -10.46
CA SER A 35 -15.58 -3.83 -10.38
C SER A 35 -15.32 -2.95 -11.60
N LEU A 36 -14.61 -1.83 -11.38
CA LEU A 36 -14.14 -0.92 -12.42
C LEU A 36 -12.65 -0.67 -12.22
N GLY A 37 -11.84 -1.06 -13.19
CA GLY A 37 -10.38 -0.91 -13.12
C GLY A 37 -9.68 -1.29 -14.41
N LEU A 38 -8.35 -1.34 -14.39
CA LEU A 38 -7.54 -1.87 -15.47
C LEU A 38 -7.45 -3.40 -15.37
N GLY A 39 -7.05 -4.03 -16.47
CA GLY A 39 -6.78 -5.46 -16.54
C GLY A 39 -8.00 -6.33 -16.78
N PRO A 40 -7.80 -7.63 -16.87
CA PRO A 40 -8.87 -8.59 -17.13
C PRO A 40 -9.79 -8.77 -15.92
N HIS A 41 -10.87 -9.53 -16.12
CA HIS A 41 -11.80 -9.92 -15.04
C HIS A 41 -11.03 -10.52 -13.84
N PRO A 42 -11.12 -9.91 -12.63
CA PRO A 42 -10.15 -10.20 -11.57
C PRO A 42 -10.39 -11.55 -10.87
N THR A 43 -11.62 -11.92 -10.60
CA THR A 43 -11.97 -13.15 -9.86
C THR A 43 -13.41 -13.58 -10.11
N ALA A 44 -13.72 -14.86 -9.75
CA ALA A 44 -15.07 -15.38 -9.84
C ALA A 44 -16.09 -14.70 -8.89
N GLN A 45 -15.64 -14.02 -7.83
CA GLN A 45 -16.50 -13.29 -6.89
C GLN A 45 -17.05 -11.99 -7.50
N VAL A 46 -16.41 -11.44 -8.52
CA VAL A 46 -16.90 -10.27 -9.24
C VAL A 46 -17.91 -10.72 -10.28
N ARG A 47 -19.12 -10.14 -10.24
CA ARG A 47 -20.19 -10.45 -11.22
C ARG A 47 -19.85 -9.86 -12.58
N ASP A 48 -19.65 -8.52 -12.64
CA ASP A 48 -19.29 -7.78 -13.85
C ASP A 48 -18.00 -6.96 -13.62
N HIS A 49 -17.02 -7.11 -14.51
CA HIS A 49 -15.83 -6.27 -14.52
C HIS A 49 -15.90 -5.27 -15.69
N PHE A 50 -15.83 -4.00 -15.36
CA PHE A 50 -15.76 -2.90 -16.32
C PHE A 50 -14.31 -2.50 -16.53
N GLU A 51 -13.71 -2.99 -17.61
CA GLU A 51 -12.32 -2.66 -17.92
C GLU A 51 -12.21 -1.20 -18.38
N MET A 52 -11.37 -0.43 -17.68
CA MET A 52 -11.04 0.93 -18.07
C MET A 52 -10.09 0.96 -19.25
N SER A 53 -10.31 1.90 -20.17
CA SER A 53 -9.32 2.18 -21.19
C SER A 53 -8.01 2.70 -20.56
N PRO A 54 -6.83 2.22 -20.99
CA PRO A 54 -5.56 2.74 -20.50
C PRO A 54 -5.41 4.23 -20.85
N VAL A 55 -4.61 4.95 -20.06
CA VAL A 55 -4.24 6.33 -20.40
C VAL A 55 -3.47 6.32 -21.71
N ALA A 56 -3.93 7.07 -22.70
CA ALA A 56 -3.31 7.11 -24.03
C ALA A 56 -1.83 7.48 -23.92
N ALA A 57 -0.95 6.68 -24.54
CA ALA A 57 0.50 6.82 -24.41
C ALA A 57 1.00 8.24 -24.80
N TRP A 58 0.36 8.88 -25.79
CA TRP A 58 0.71 10.23 -26.23
C TRP A 58 0.56 11.30 -25.13
N THR A 59 -0.32 11.09 -24.12
CA THR A 59 -0.48 12.03 -23.00
C THR A 59 0.76 12.08 -22.11
N ARG A 60 1.61 11.07 -22.15
CA ARG A 60 2.85 10.97 -21.36
C ARG A 60 4.09 11.46 -22.12
N THR A 61 4.07 11.43 -23.44
CA THR A 61 5.26 11.58 -24.30
C THR A 61 5.35 12.91 -25.04
N VAL A 62 4.24 13.66 -25.20
CA VAL A 62 4.24 14.91 -25.96
C VAL A 62 4.78 16.07 -25.11
N PRO A 63 5.92 16.68 -25.48
CA PRO A 63 6.45 17.86 -24.81
C PRO A 63 5.42 19.02 -24.83
N GLY A 64 5.26 19.73 -23.71
CA GLY A 64 4.33 20.85 -23.59
C GLY A 64 2.87 20.48 -23.30
N LEU A 65 2.46 19.22 -23.44
CA LEU A 65 1.10 18.79 -23.11
C LEU A 65 0.75 19.04 -21.64
N ALA A 66 1.74 18.92 -20.76
CA ALA A 66 1.63 19.27 -19.35
C ALA A 66 1.19 20.74 -19.16
N PHE A 67 1.71 21.65 -19.96
CA PHE A 67 1.32 23.06 -19.94
C PHE A 67 -0.12 23.24 -20.45
N ILE A 68 -0.47 22.59 -21.55
CA ILE A 68 -1.84 22.64 -22.08
C ILE A 68 -2.85 22.09 -21.06
N HIS A 69 -2.51 20.99 -20.37
CA HIS A 69 -3.35 20.43 -19.30
C HIS A 69 -3.51 21.42 -18.13
N SER A 70 -2.50 22.27 -17.85
CA SER A 70 -2.60 23.26 -16.77
C SER A 70 -3.63 24.35 -17.05
N LEU A 71 -3.91 24.61 -18.32
CA LEU A 71 -4.91 25.59 -18.77
C LEU A 71 -6.35 25.04 -18.72
N LEU A 72 -6.52 23.73 -18.59
CA LEU A 72 -7.84 23.12 -18.49
C LEU A 72 -8.42 23.27 -17.08
N SER A 73 -9.73 23.49 -16.97
CA SER A 73 -10.43 23.40 -15.70
C SER A 73 -10.29 21.99 -15.10
N PHE A 74 -10.37 21.86 -13.76
CA PHE A 74 -10.27 20.57 -13.06
C PHE A 74 -11.30 19.54 -13.56
N ARG A 75 -12.52 19.95 -13.88
CA ARG A 75 -13.55 19.07 -14.45
C ARG A 75 -13.11 18.49 -15.81
N ARG A 76 -12.48 19.31 -16.68
CA ARG A 76 -11.97 18.83 -17.97
C ARG A 76 -10.79 17.88 -17.79
N ARG A 77 -9.91 18.16 -16.81
CA ARG A 77 -8.81 17.25 -16.47
C ARG A 77 -9.33 15.92 -15.94
N PHE A 78 -10.29 15.93 -15.03
CA PHE A 78 -10.92 14.72 -14.53
C PHE A 78 -11.53 13.89 -15.65
N ARG A 79 -12.26 14.54 -16.57
CA ARG A 79 -12.83 13.88 -17.75
C ARG A 79 -11.74 13.21 -18.58
N LEU A 80 -10.64 13.89 -18.87
CA LEU A 80 -9.54 13.35 -19.67
C LEU A 80 -8.76 12.24 -18.97
N LEU A 81 -8.54 12.34 -17.69
CA LEU A 81 -7.65 11.43 -16.95
C LEU A 81 -8.39 10.23 -16.34
N ALA A 82 -9.67 10.37 -16.07
CA ALA A 82 -10.47 9.34 -15.42
C ALA A 82 -11.77 9.02 -16.16
N SER A 83 -12.77 9.89 -16.11
CA SER A 83 -14.15 9.53 -16.48
C SER A 83 -14.36 9.20 -17.97
N SER A 84 -13.55 9.73 -18.89
CA SER A 84 -13.61 9.35 -20.31
C SER A 84 -13.12 7.92 -20.57
N ARG A 85 -12.45 7.31 -19.60
CA ARG A 85 -11.93 5.95 -19.66
C ARG A 85 -12.93 4.93 -19.17
N PHE A 86 -13.97 5.38 -18.47
CA PHE A 86 -15.01 4.51 -17.92
C PHE A 86 -15.95 4.05 -19.02
N PRO A 87 -16.28 2.76 -19.12
CA PRO A 87 -17.32 2.26 -19.98
C PRO A 87 -18.66 2.96 -19.72
N SER A 88 -19.39 3.32 -20.78
CA SER A 88 -20.66 4.04 -20.66
C SER A 88 -21.71 3.29 -19.84
N GLU A 89 -21.63 1.97 -19.82
CA GLU A 89 -22.52 1.12 -19.04
C GLU A 89 -22.38 1.35 -17.55
N VAL A 90 -21.15 1.30 -16.99
CA VAL A 90 -20.95 1.52 -15.55
C VAL A 90 -21.31 2.95 -15.15
N VAL A 91 -21.02 3.94 -16.02
CA VAL A 91 -21.43 5.33 -15.77
C VAL A 91 -22.96 5.44 -15.67
N ARG A 92 -23.70 4.74 -16.52
CA ARG A 92 -25.16 4.69 -16.50
C ARG A 92 -25.67 3.96 -15.24
N ARG A 93 -25.13 2.77 -14.90
CA ARG A 93 -25.51 2.03 -13.69
C ARG A 93 -25.35 2.87 -12.43
N VAL A 94 -24.25 3.61 -12.33
CA VAL A 94 -24.01 4.54 -11.20
C VAL A 94 -25.01 5.69 -11.22
N ALA A 95 -25.28 6.29 -12.38
CA ALA A 95 -26.23 7.39 -12.52
C ALA A 95 -27.67 6.97 -12.18
N ASP A 96 -28.04 5.74 -12.51
CA ASP A 96 -29.37 5.16 -12.24
C ASP A 96 -29.52 4.64 -10.78
N GLY A 97 -28.47 4.79 -9.94
CA GLY A 97 -28.50 4.34 -8.53
C GLY A 97 -28.54 2.81 -8.38
N HIS A 98 -27.89 2.09 -9.28
CA HIS A 98 -27.87 0.61 -9.29
C HIS A 98 -27.10 0.01 -8.11
N TYR A 99 -26.21 0.77 -7.48
CA TYR A 99 -25.35 0.31 -6.39
C TYR A 99 -25.78 0.88 -5.04
N ASP A 100 -25.78 0.03 -4.02
CA ASP A 100 -25.98 0.43 -2.64
C ASP A 100 -24.66 1.03 -2.05
N LEU A 101 -23.50 0.55 -2.55
CA LEU A 101 -22.18 0.94 -2.08
C LEU A 101 -21.23 1.21 -3.27
N LEU A 102 -20.51 2.32 -3.21
CA LEU A 102 -19.37 2.61 -4.08
C LEU A 102 -18.11 2.70 -3.24
N ILE A 103 -17.11 1.88 -3.53
CA ILE A 103 -15.79 1.96 -2.90
C ILE A 103 -14.81 2.57 -3.89
N LEU A 104 -14.27 3.74 -3.56
CA LEU A 104 -13.30 4.47 -4.36
C LEU A 104 -11.91 4.28 -3.75
N ASN A 105 -11.07 3.47 -4.39
CA ASN A 105 -9.72 3.17 -3.93
C ASN A 105 -8.67 4.21 -4.33
N ASP A 106 -9.12 5.38 -4.74
CA ASP A 106 -8.23 6.45 -5.20
C ASP A 106 -8.92 7.81 -5.03
N THR A 107 -8.22 8.77 -4.43
CA THR A 107 -8.75 10.13 -4.26
C THR A 107 -9.01 10.86 -5.58
N HIS A 108 -8.37 10.43 -6.67
CA HIS A 108 -8.62 10.96 -8.01
C HIS A 108 -10.04 10.66 -8.53
N LEU A 109 -10.73 9.71 -7.92
CA LEU A 109 -12.10 9.34 -8.27
C LEU A 109 -13.15 10.22 -7.59
N LEU A 110 -12.77 10.92 -6.50
CA LEU A 110 -13.68 11.80 -5.74
C LEU A 110 -14.40 12.86 -6.59
N PRO A 111 -13.77 13.48 -7.61
CA PRO A 111 -14.47 14.41 -8.48
C PRO A 111 -15.66 13.82 -9.24
N TRP A 112 -15.77 12.50 -9.31
CA TRP A 112 -16.96 11.84 -9.87
C TRP A 112 -18.23 12.20 -9.08
N LEU A 113 -18.07 12.49 -7.78
CA LEU A 113 -19.17 12.97 -6.93
C LEU A 113 -19.82 14.26 -7.45
N SER A 114 -19.04 15.14 -8.11
CA SER A 114 -19.55 16.38 -8.69
C SER A 114 -20.27 16.20 -10.02
N ASP A 115 -19.86 15.21 -10.81
CA ASP A 115 -20.34 15.02 -12.17
C ASP A 115 -21.49 13.98 -12.27
N ALA A 116 -21.62 13.11 -11.29
CA ALA A 116 -22.66 12.09 -11.28
C ALA A 116 -23.91 12.59 -10.53
N LYS A 117 -25.01 12.79 -11.24
CA LYS A 117 -26.30 13.18 -10.65
C LYS A 117 -26.71 12.27 -9.48
N ALA A 118 -26.33 10.97 -9.53
CA ALA A 118 -26.58 10.01 -8.47
C ALA A 118 -26.03 10.46 -7.10
N PHE A 119 -24.98 11.27 -7.08
CA PHE A 119 -24.37 11.77 -5.82
C PHE A 119 -24.97 13.10 -5.37
N THR A 120 -25.56 13.89 -6.27
CA THR A 120 -26.20 15.17 -5.96
C THR A 120 -27.69 15.00 -5.65
N ASP A 121 -28.31 13.90 -6.09
CA ASP A 121 -29.70 13.60 -5.78
C ASP A 121 -29.86 13.18 -4.32
N ARG A 122 -30.66 13.95 -3.56
CA ARG A 122 -30.96 13.66 -2.16
C ARG A 122 -31.71 12.34 -1.93
N THR A 123 -32.33 11.80 -2.98
CA THR A 123 -33.06 10.53 -2.94
C THR A 123 -32.18 9.30 -3.22
N SER A 124 -30.96 9.49 -3.70
CA SER A 124 -30.02 8.39 -3.92
C SER A 124 -29.67 7.69 -2.59
N ARG A 125 -29.76 6.36 -2.58
CA ARG A 125 -29.39 5.52 -1.43
C ARG A 125 -27.94 5.05 -1.48
N THR A 126 -27.23 5.36 -2.54
CA THR A 126 -25.83 4.92 -2.72
C THR A 126 -24.94 5.51 -1.63
N HIS A 127 -24.31 4.66 -0.86
CA HIS A 127 -23.27 5.02 0.08
C HIS A 127 -21.91 5.06 -0.62
N ILE A 128 -21.05 6.01 -0.26
CA ILE A 128 -19.73 6.18 -0.88
C ILE A 128 -18.67 6.01 0.18
N HIS A 129 -17.73 5.13 -0.08
CA HIS A 129 -16.59 4.88 0.79
C HIS A 129 -15.27 5.16 0.07
N VAL A 130 -14.36 5.89 0.70
CA VAL A 130 -13.08 6.27 0.11
C VAL A 130 -11.93 5.66 0.90
N ASP A 131 -11.05 4.98 0.21
CA ASP A 131 -9.82 4.45 0.78
C ASP A 131 -8.68 5.47 0.64
N LEU A 132 -8.27 6.06 1.77
CA LEU A 132 -7.20 7.03 1.87
C LEU A 132 -5.89 6.34 2.26
N HIS A 133 -5.35 5.53 1.35
CA HIS A 133 -4.17 4.70 1.62
C HIS A 133 -2.84 5.46 1.48
N GLU A 134 -2.83 6.64 0.86
CA GLU A 134 -1.67 7.49 0.68
C GLU A 134 -2.02 8.96 0.85
N TRP A 135 -1.01 9.76 1.18
CA TRP A 135 -1.12 11.20 1.24
C TRP A 135 -0.74 11.84 -0.10
N PHE A 136 -1.73 12.25 -0.89
CA PHE A 136 -1.52 12.77 -2.24
C PHE A 136 -1.15 14.27 -2.32
N ALA A 137 -1.09 15.00 -1.19
CA ALA A 137 -0.88 16.45 -1.24
C ALA A 137 0.50 16.84 -1.74
N ARG A 138 1.54 16.06 -1.46
CA ARG A 138 2.94 16.44 -1.71
C ARG A 138 3.77 15.36 -2.41
N GLU A 139 3.16 14.27 -2.85
CA GLU A 139 3.87 13.15 -3.46
C GLU A 139 4.51 13.48 -4.81
N VAL A 140 3.92 14.42 -5.53
CA VAL A 140 4.47 14.77 -6.82
C VAL A 140 5.68 15.67 -6.59
N SER A 141 6.84 15.16 -6.98
CA SER A 141 8.15 15.80 -6.85
C SER A 141 8.10 17.31 -7.06
N ALA A 142 9.06 18.02 -6.44
CA ALA A 142 9.32 19.44 -6.62
C ALA A 142 9.50 19.90 -8.10
N ALA A 143 9.47 18.95 -9.06
CA ALA A 143 9.44 19.23 -10.47
C ALA A 143 8.24 20.12 -10.81
N THR A 144 8.46 21.14 -11.65
CA THR A 144 7.49 22.13 -12.10
C THR A 144 6.16 21.51 -12.53
N ARG A 145 6.18 20.33 -13.15
CA ARG A 145 5.01 19.56 -13.58
C ARG A 145 4.11 19.15 -12.40
N GLY A 146 4.72 18.63 -11.32
CA GLY A 146 3.97 18.20 -10.14
C GLY A 146 3.30 19.36 -9.44
N ARG A 147 4.06 20.44 -9.17
CA ARG A 147 3.58 21.59 -8.42
C ARG A 147 2.42 22.34 -9.10
N PHE A 148 2.48 22.55 -10.41
CA PHE A 148 1.49 23.36 -11.11
C PHE A 148 0.34 22.57 -11.73
N LEU A 149 0.51 21.28 -11.97
CA LEU A 149 -0.49 20.47 -12.65
C LEU A 149 -1.20 19.48 -11.76
N ILE A 150 -0.42 18.68 -11.04
CA ILE A 150 -0.94 17.51 -10.36
C ILE A 150 -1.43 17.87 -8.95
N GLN A 151 -0.65 18.64 -8.18
CA GLN A 151 -1.04 19.02 -6.83
C GLN A 151 -2.37 19.78 -6.74
N PRO A 152 -2.64 20.82 -7.58
CA PRO A 152 -3.94 21.51 -7.53
C PRO A 152 -5.09 20.60 -7.93
N TYR A 153 -4.88 19.65 -8.85
CA TYR A 153 -5.88 18.67 -9.23
C TYR A 153 -6.20 17.70 -8.09
N HIS A 154 -5.18 17.16 -7.42
CA HIS A 154 -5.35 16.30 -6.25
C HIS A 154 -6.05 17.03 -5.11
N ARG A 155 -5.67 18.27 -4.85
CA ARG A 155 -6.33 19.09 -3.83
C ARG A 155 -7.82 19.25 -4.13
N TRP A 156 -8.17 19.60 -5.36
CA TRP A 156 -9.56 19.69 -5.76
C TRP A 156 -10.32 18.36 -5.58
N GLY A 157 -9.72 17.23 -5.90
CA GLY A 157 -10.31 15.91 -5.64
C GLY A 157 -10.59 15.68 -4.17
N ARG A 158 -9.63 15.99 -3.30
CA ARG A 158 -9.77 15.80 -1.84
C ARG A 158 -10.80 16.72 -1.21
N ASP A 159 -11.06 17.90 -1.76
CA ASP A 159 -12.11 18.81 -1.26
C ASP A 159 -13.51 18.16 -1.27
N HIS A 160 -13.67 17.02 -1.96
CA HIS A 160 -14.91 16.23 -1.98
C HIS A 160 -15.03 15.21 -0.84
N ILE A 161 -13.97 14.94 -0.07
CA ILE A 161 -14.02 13.96 1.03
C ILE A 161 -15.02 14.36 2.11
N GLY A 162 -15.17 15.66 2.40
CA GLY A 162 -16.15 16.19 3.35
C GLY A 162 -17.60 16.12 2.89
N HIS A 163 -17.91 15.46 1.78
CA HIS A 163 -19.29 15.31 1.32
C HIS A 163 -20.12 14.46 2.30
N PRO A 164 -21.37 14.82 2.67
CA PRO A 164 -22.15 14.13 3.69
C PRO A 164 -22.42 12.64 3.46
N ARG A 165 -22.26 12.16 2.23
CA ARG A 165 -22.44 10.74 1.85
C ARG A 165 -21.15 9.99 1.75
N VAL A 166 -20.03 10.60 2.13
CA VAL A 166 -18.71 9.98 2.03
C VAL A 166 -18.24 9.55 3.40
N THR A 167 -17.99 8.27 3.56
CA THR A 167 -17.19 7.75 4.66
C THR A 167 -15.78 7.47 4.15
N SER A 168 -14.81 7.40 5.03
CA SER A 168 -13.43 7.13 4.65
C SER A 168 -12.73 6.24 5.66
N ARG A 169 -11.71 5.53 5.17
CA ARG A 169 -10.75 4.80 5.99
C ARG A 169 -9.33 5.19 5.61
N SER A 170 -8.38 4.91 6.49
CA SER A 170 -6.95 5.05 6.20
C SER A 170 -6.18 3.83 6.70
N VAL A 171 -5.02 3.60 6.13
CA VAL A 171 -4.15 2.46 6.49
C VAL A 171 -3.19 2.79 7.63
N ALA A 172 -2.93 4.08 7.90
CA ALA A 172 -2.01 4.54 8.94
C ALA A 172 -2.52 5.80 9.64
N GLY A 173 -2.22 5.91 10.94
CA GLY A 173 -2.63 7.03 11.78
C GLY A 173 -2.13 8.37 11.28
N GLY A 174 -0.86 8.47 10.94
CA GLY A 174 -0.27 9.71 10.44
C GLY A 174 -0.89 10.21 9.13
N THR A 175 -1.26 9.29 8.21
CA THR A 175 -2.01 9.63 6.99
C THR A 175 -3.39 10.16 7.34
N ALA A 176 -4.12 9.50 8.25
CA ALA A 176 -5.44 9.95 8.70
C ALA A 176 -5.39 11.34 9.34
N GLU A 177 -4.42 11.58 10.21
CA GLU A 177 -4.22 12.87 10.90
C GLU A 177 -3.93 14.00 9.92
N ARG A 178 -3.09 13.79 8.92
CA ARG A 178 -2.83 14.76 7.87
C ARG A 178 -4.09 15.17 7.10
N TYR A 179 -4.98 14.23 6.83
CA TYR A 179 -6.26 14.54 6.18
C TYR A 179 -7.15 15.39 7.09
N VAL A 180 -7.20 15.10 8.40
CA VAL A 180 -7.95 15.91 9.38
C VAL A 180 -7.36 17.32 9.50
N GLU A 181 -6.05 17.44 9.68
CA GLU A 181 -5.36 18.73 9.83
C GLU A 181 -5.54 19.64 8.61
N GLU A 182 -5.43 19.11 7.40
CA GLU A 182 -5.49 19.93 6.18
C GLU A 182 -6.92 20.24 5.73
N PHE A 183 -7.88 19.33 5.97
CA PHE A 183 -9.24 19.45 5.43
C PHE A 183 -10.33 19.62 6.50
N GLY A 184 -10.02 19.39 7.76
CA GLY A 184 -10.94 19.64 8.90
C GLY A 184 -12.15 18.72 8.96
N PHE A 185 -12.09 17.51 8.37
CA PHE A 185 -13.17 16.54 8.43
C PHE A 185 -12.91 15.44 9.48
N GLU A 186 -13.91 14.61 9.72
CA GLU A 186 -13.84 13.54 10.71
C GLU A 186 -12.67 12.58 10.43
N LYS A 187 -11.96 12.17 11.48
CA LYS A 187 -10.81 11.26 11.37
C LYS A 187 -11.26 9.93 10.76
N PRO A 188 -10.61 9.50 9.65
CA PRO A 188 -10.89 8.20 9.04
C PRO A 188 -10.63 7.06 10.01
N LEU A 189 -11.45 6.02 9.98
CA LEU A 189 -11.18 4.80 10.73
C LEU A 189 -9.94 4.11 10.16
N LEU A 190 -9.09 3.58 11.05
CA LEU A 190 -7.90 2.85 10.62
C LEU A 190 -8.27 1.41 10.26
N VAL A 191 -8.02 1.04 9.01
CA VAL A 191 -8.11 -0.33 8.50
C VAL A 191 -6.78 -0.65 7.81
N ARG A 192 -5.92 -1.36 8.51
CA ARG A 192 -4.55 -1.64 8.08
C ARG A 192 -4.55 -2.60 6.88
N ASN A 193 -3.53 -2.48 6.04
CA ASN A 193 -3.39 -3.33 4.87
C ASN A 193 -2.61 -4.61 5.21
N MET A 194 -3.20 -5.47 6.03
CA MET A 194 -2.60 -6.71 6.50
C MET A 194 -2.81 -7.85 5.50
N PRO A 195 -1.87 -8.80 5.34
CA PRO A 195 -2.07 -10.04 4.58
C PRO A 195 -3.04 -10.99 5.31
N ASN A 196 -3.49 -12.01 4.62
CA ASN A 196 -4.28 -13.08 5.23
C ASN A 196 -3.43 -13.82 6.28
N TYR A 197 -4.10 -14.38 7.28
CA TYR A 197 -3.44 -15.26 8.24
C TYR A 197 -2.94 -16.53 7.53
N GLU A 198 -1.70 -16.89 7.79
CA GLU A 198 -1.12 -18.15 7.34
C GLU A 198 -0.59 -18.95 8.54
N GLU A 199 -0.86 -20.26 8.52
CA GLU A 199 -0.43 -21.18 9.58
C GLU A 199 1.04 -21.55 9.37
N HIS A 200 1.92 -20.94 10.14
CA HIS A 200 3.35 -21.24 10.18
C HIS A 200 3.84 -21.30 11.62
N SER A 201 4.92 -22.07 11.84
CA SER A 201 5.71 -22.00 13.06
C SER A 201 6.98 -21.18 12.81
N PRO A 202 7.54 -20.51 13.82
CA PRO A 202 8.86 -19.90 13.69
C PRO A 202 9.92 -20.94 13.30
N SER A 203 10.80 -20.62 12.36
CA SER A 203 11.97 -21.44 12.07
C SER A 203 13.05 -21.26 13.15
N ASP A 204 13.90 -22.26 13.34
CA ASP A 204 15.03 -22.21 14.27
C ASP A 204 16.09 -21.22 13.79
N VAL A 205 16.69 -20.48 14.74
CA VAL A 205 17.75 -19.50 14.47
C VAL A 205 19.12 -20.18 14.65
N ASN A 206 19.93 -20.16 13.58
CA ASN A 206 21.32 -20.64 13.68
C ASN A 206 22.22 -19.50 14.18
N PRO A 207 22.84 -19.59 15.38
CA PRO A 207 23.67 -18.52 15.92
C PRO A 207 24.94 -18.23 15.09
N GLU A 208 25.42 -19.21 14.33
CA GLU A 208 26.62 -19.06 13.47
C GLU A 208 26.27 -18.48 12.11
N ARG A 209 24.97 -18.45 11.73
CA ARG A 209 24.52 -17.93 10.44
C ARG A 209 23.08 -17.44 10.53
N ILE A 210 22.91 -16.14 10.71
CA ILE A 210 21.62 -15.47 10.81
C ILE A 210 21.22 -14.93 9.44
N GLU A 211 20.05 -15.34 8.95
CA GLU A 211 19.54 -14.99 7.63
C GLU A 211 18.64 -13.74 7.69
N LEU A 212 19.16 -12.63 7.18
CA LEU A 212 18.41 -11.40 6.99
C LEU A 212 17.71 -11.42 5.62
N ILE A 213 16.53 -10.82 5.53
CA ILE A 213 15.82 -10.65 4.26
C ILE A 213 15.29 -9.22 4.11
N HIS A 214 15.33 -8.70 2.89
CA HIS A 214 14.55 -7.56 2.43
C HIS A 214 13.77 -7.97 1.20
N HIS A 215 12.45 -8.01 1.27
CA HIS A 215 11.63 -8.40 0.12
C HIS A 215 10.84 -7.23 -0.48
N GLY A 216 10.46 -7.31 -1.74
CA GLY A 216 9.49 -6.45 -2.41
C GLY A 216 9.97 -5.72 -3.67
N LEU A 217 9.52 -4.48 -3.90
CA LEU A 217 9.78 -3.76 -5.16
C LEU A 217 11.22 -3.27 -5.24
N ALA A 218 11.87 -3.54 -6.37
CA ALA A 218 13.20 -3.05 -6.69
C ALA A 218 13.18 -1.54 -7.00
N ALA A 219 13.51 -0.72 -6.00
CA ALA A 219 13.59 0.74 -6.10
C ALA A 219 14.67 1.30 -5.18
N TRP A 220 15.56 2.15 -5.71
CA TRP A 220 16.65 2.77 -4.93
C TRP A 220 16.18 3.56 -3.70
N ALA A 221 14.99 4.16 -3.77
CA ALA A 221 14.37 4.86 -2.64
C ALA A 221 14.01 3.92 -1.47
N ARG A 222 14.22 2.62 -1.58
CA ARG A 222 14.01 1.61 -0.53
C ARG A 222 15.25 1.34 0.32
N GLY A 223 16.25 2.23 0.29
CA GLY A 223 17.42 2.15 1.17
C GLY A 223 18.40 1.02 0.84
N PHE A 224 18.46 0.57 -0.41
CA PHE A 224 19.35 -0.53 -0.81
C PHE A 224 20.82 -0.23 -0.58
N ARG A 225 21.25 1.03 -0.84
CA ARG A 225 22.63 1.43 -0.62
C ARG A 225 22.99 1.38 0.85
N GLU A 226 22.10 1.94 1.68
CA GLU A 226 22.26 1.98 3.13
C GLU A 226 22.33 0.56 3.71
N MET A 227 21.50 -0.37 3.22
CA MET A 227 21.54 -1.78 3.64
C MET A 227 22.84 -2.47 3.21
N VAL A 228 23.31 -2.27 1.96
CA VAL A 228 24.58 -2.84 1.47
C VAL A 228 25.77 -2.25 2.24
N ASP A 229 25.76 -0.93 2.49
CA ASP A 229 26.85 -0.28 3.24
C ASP A 229 26.87 -0.71 4.70
N ALA A 230 25.70 -0.92 5.32
CA ALA A 230 25.59 -1.47 6.66
C ALA A 230 26.21 -2.88 6.75
N MET A 231 26.00 -3.73 5.75
CA MET A 231 26.55 -5.09 5.73
C MET A 231 28.09 -5.15 5.75
N ARG A 232 28.78 -4.04 5.37
CA ARG A 232 30.26 -3.92 5.54
C ARG A 232 30.68 -3.77 6.98
N LEU A 233 29.75 -3.36 7.88
CA LEU A 233 29.96 -3.06 9.29
C LEU A 233 29.34 -4.11 10.21
N VAL A 234 28.58 -5.03 9.64
CA VAL A 234 27.85 -6.08 10.35
C VAL A 234 28.72 -7.32 10.51
N ASP A 235 28.63 -8.02 11.64
CA ASP A 235 29.33 -9.25 11.95
C ASP A 235 29.15 -10.30 10.84
N GLU A 236 30.18 -11.13 10.59
CA GLU A 236 30.20 -12.10 9.49
C GLU A 236 29.12 -13.17 9.55
N ARG A 237 28.56 -13.42 10.73
CA ARG A 237 27.43 -14.37 10.92
C ARG A 237 26.14 -13.94 10.24
N PHE A 238 25.96 -12.67 9.89
CA PHE A 238 24.76 -12.18 9.22
C PHE A 238 24.90 -12.22 7.70
N VAL A 239 23.90 -12.73 7.01
CA VAL A 239 23.80 -12.80 5.55
C VAL A 239 22.51 -12.13 5.09
N LEU A 240 22.55 -11.24 4.12
CA LEU A 240 21.40 -10.51 3.62
C LEU A 240 20.91 -11.05 2.28
N THR A 241 19.64 -11.34 2.18
CA THR A 241 18.97 -11.68 0.92
C THR A 241 18.01 -10.56 0.51
N PHE A 242 18.18 -10.07 -0.72
CA PHE A 242 17.20 -9.22 -1.38
C PHE A 242 16.29 -10.09 -2.25
N MET A 243 15.01 -10.24 -1.89
CA MET A 243 13.98 -10.92 -2.69
C MET A 243 13.16 -9.86 -3.45
N LEU A 244 13.52 -9.57 -4.69
CA LEU A 244 13.08 -8.38 -5.40
C LEU A 244 12.23 -8.66 -6.64
N ALA A 245 11.14 -7.88 -6.77
CA ALA A 245 10.32 -7.78 -7.97
C ALA A 245 10.55 -6.42 -8.68
N GLY A 246 10.35 -6.35 -9.97
CA GLY A 246 10.26 -5.09 -10.72
C GLY A 246 11.45 -4.82 -11.63
N SER A 247 12.02 -3.62 -11.61
CA SER A 247 12.93 -3.09 -12.60
C SER A 247 14.24 -3.90 -12.74
N PRO A 248 14.48 -4.58 -13.88
CA PRO A 248 15.76 -5.27 -14.13
C PRO A 248 16.97 -4.33 -14.05
N THR A 249 16.80 -3.07 -14.45
CA THR A 249 17.87 -2.06 -14.39
C THR A 249 18.27 -1.73 -12.96
N VAL A 250 17.29 -1.64 -12.04
CA VAL A 250 17.59 -1.40 -10.61
C VAL A 250 18.27 -2.63 -10.00
N ILE A 251 17.80 -3.84 -10.33
CA ILE A 251 18.38 -5.10 -9.85
C ILE A 251 19.82 -5.24 -10.33
N ALA A 252 20.10 -4.98 -11.62
CA ALA A 252 21.46 -5.02 -12.16
C ALA A 252 22.38 -3.98 -11.50
N GLY A 253 21.88 -2.74 -11.29
CA GLY A 253 22.65 -1.72 -10.59
C GLY A 253 22.90 -2.06 -9.10
N LEU A 254 21.98 -2.77 -8.45
CA LEU A 254 22.18 -3.26 -7.08
C LEU A 254 23.24 -4.37 -7.05
N GLN A 255 23.19 -5.31 -8.01
CA GLN A 255 24.22 -6.35 -8.12
C GLN A 255 25.62 -5.75 -8.31
N GLU A 256 25.76 -4.73 -9.17
CA GLU A 256 27.01 -4.00 -9.34
C GLU A 256 27.45 -3.29 -8.05
N TYR A 257 26.50 -2.71 -7.28
CA TYR A 257 26.79 -2.01 -6.03
C TYR A 257 27.22 -2.95 -4.89
N ILE A 258 26.68 -4.17 -4.84
CA ILE A 258 27.09 -5.22 -3.90
C ILE A 258 28.57 -5.55 -4.08
N GLY A 259 29.04 -5.72 -5.33
CA GLY A 259 30.44 -5.93 -5.65
C GLY A 259 31.06 -7.12 -4.91
N GLU A 260 32.14 -6.88 -4.16
CA GLU A 260 32.91 -7.94 -3.44
C GLU A 260 32.16 -8.57 -2.24
N GLN A 261 30.92 -8.14 -1.95
CA GLN A 261 30.13 -8.71 -0.83
C GLN A 261 29.20 -9.85 -1.27
N GLU A 262 29.37 -10.42 -2.44
CA GLU A 262 28.50 -11.48 -2.99
C GLU A 262 28.41 -12.74 -2.10
N ASP A 263 29.40 -13.01 -1.29
CA ASP A 263 29.38 -14.12 -0.32
C ASP A 263 28.37 -13.89 0.84
N ARG A 264 28.04 -12.63 1.13
CA ARG A 264 27.19 -12.23 2.26
C ARG A 264 25.88 -11.55 1.84
N ILE A 265 25.78 -11.10 0.57
CA ILE A 265 24.60 -10.43 0.04
C ILE A 265 24.20 -11.11 -1.26
N ARG A 266 22.95 -11.56 -1.33
CA ARG A 266 22.43 -12.21 -2.53
C ARG A 266 21.11 -11.61 -2.97
N ILE A 267 20.81 -11.71 -4.26
CA ILE A 267 19.54 -11.30 -4.84
C ILE A 267 18.83 -12.55 -5.36
N VAL A 268 17.56 -12.71 -4.99
CA VAL A 268 16.72 -13.83 -5.43
C VAL A 268 15.45 -13.32 -6.11
N PRO A 269 14.84 -14.10 -7.00
CA PRO A 269 13.54 -13.77 -7.59
C PRO A 269 12.45 -13.62 -6.53
N PRO A 270 11.39 -12.82 -6.80
CA PRO A 270 10.28 -12.66 -5.89
C PRO A 270 9.46 -13.94 -5.76
N ALA A 271 8.97 -14.21 -4.57
CA ALA A 271 7.92 -15.21 -4.37
C ALA A 271 6.59 -14.71 -4.94
N LYS A 272 5.67 -15.64 -5.26
CA LYS A 272 4.29 -15.27 -5.53
C LYS A 272 3.65 -14.74 -4.24
N MET A 273 2.74 -13.78 -4.37
CA MET A 273 2.08 -13.15 -3.21
C MET A 273 1.39 -14.19 -2.30
N VAL A 274 0.77 -15.20 -2.89
CA VAL A 274 0.08 -16.28 -2.16
C VAL A 274 1.02 -17.23 -1.41
N ASP A 275 2.29 -17.25 -1.76
CA ASP A 275 3.30 -18.13 -1.17
C ASP A 275 4.31 -17.34 -0.32
N LEU A 276 4.11 -16.02 -0.17
CA LEU A 276 5.12 -15.10 0.36
C LEU A 276 5.50 -15.43 1.81
N ALA A 277 4.52 -15.61 2.70
CA ALA A 277 4.80 -15.88 4.11
C ALA A 277 5.61 -17.18 4.28
N GLY A 278 5.24 -18.24 3.54
CA GLY A 278 6.02 -19.48 3.52
C GLY A 278 7.42 -19.32 2.92
N ALA A 279 7.56 -18.49 1.89
CA ALA A 279 8.86 -18.24 1.23
C ALA A 279 9.84 -17.44 2.11
N ILE A 280 9.33 -16.54 2.97
CA ILE A 280 10.17 -15.76 3.89
C ILE A 280 10.35 -16.42 5.26
N ASN A 281 9.50 -17.36 5.67
CA ASN A 281 9.56 -18.06 6.97
C ASN A 281 10.93 -18.69 7.30
N PRO A 282 11.71 -19.23 6.33
CA PRO A 282 13.05 -19.76 6.60
C PRO A 282 14.10 -18.71 7.02
N TYR A 283 13.82 -17.42 6.82
CA TYR A 283 14.71 -16.35 7.27
C TYR A 283 14.46 -15.99 8.74
N ASP A 284 15.36 -15.20 9.31
CA ASP A 284 15.31 -14.84 10.72
C ASP A 284 14.81 -13.43 10.95
N VAL A 285 15.25 -12.47 10.12
CA VAL A 285 14.98 -11.04 10.32
C VAL A 285 14.63 -10.35 9.02
N GLU A 286 13.50 -9.68 8.97
CA GLU A 286 13.17 -8.74 7.89
C GLU A 286 13.83 -7.39 8.16
N VAL A 287 14.55 -6.85 7.16
CA VAL A 287 15.17 -5.52 7.22
C VAL A 287 14.34 -4.52 6.45
N MET A 288 13.74 -3.55 7.14
CA MET A 288 12.93 -2.48 6.56
C MET A 288 13.58 -1.11 6.77
N PHE A 289 14.34 -0.66 5.79
CA PHE A 289 15.11 0.57 5.88
C PHE A 289 14.77 1.51 4.72
N PHE A 290 13.73 2.35 4.90
CA PHE A 290 13.17 3.25 3.89
C PHE A 290 13.38 4.71 4.29
N PRO A 291 14.53 5.34 3.99
CA PRO A 291 14.77 6.74 4.31
C PRO A 291 13.61 7.63 3.82
N PRO A 292 13.08 8.55 4.64
CA PRO A 292 11.88 9.32 4.33
C PRO A 292 12.15 10.44 3.33
N THR A 293 12.38 10.07 2.08
CA THR A 293 12.60 11.01 0.97
C THR A 293 11.32 11.67 0.47
N THR A 294 10.16 11.15 0.89
CA THR A 294 8.83 11.70 0.61
C THR A 294 7.95 11.64 1.85
N VAL A 295 6.89 12.47 1.88
CA VAL A 295 5.92 12.45 3.01
C VAL A 295 5.26 11.09 3.15
N ASN A 296 5.02 10.38 2.06
CA ASN A 296 4.45 9.03 2.14
C ASN A 296 5.40 8.01 2.75
N LEU A 297 6.70 8.12 2.49
CA LEU A 297 7.69 7.29 3.18
C LEU A 297 7.83 7.64 4.67
N GLU A 298 7.65 8.91 5.04
CA GLU A 298 7.61 9.37 6.44
C GLU A 298 6.40 8.79 7.19
N LEU A 299 5.24 8.70 6.53
CA LEU A 299 3.98 8.22 7.09
C LEU A 299 3.71 6.73 6.81
N THR A 300 4.69 6.02 6.26
CA THR A 300 4.46 4.65 5.79
C THR A 300 4.29 3.65 6.93
N LEU A 301 3.26 2.83 6.79
CA LEU A 301 3.11 1.56 7.50
C LEU A 301 3.05 0.47 6.42
N PRO A 302 4.21 -0.08 6.02
CA PRO A 302 4.28 -0.94 4.85
C PRO A 302 3.69 -2.33 5.14
N ASN A 303 3.09 -2.95 4.13
CA ASN A 303 2.58 -4.32 4.22
C ASN A 303 3.66 -5.31 4.67
N LYS A 304 4.94 -5.04 4.31
CA LYS A 304 6.09 -5.87 4.69
C LYS A 304 6.21 -6.14 6.19
N LEU A 305 5.82 -5.19 7.04
CA LEU A 305 5.82 -5.40 8.48
C LEU A 305 4.87 -6.54 8.86
N PHE A 306 3.68 -6.53 8.28
CA PHE A 306 2.68 -7.56 8.53
C PHE A 306 3.02 -8.87 7.80
N GLU A 307 3.61 -8.78 6.61
CA GLU A 307 4.12 -9.94 5.87
C GLU A 307 5.25 -10.63 6.63
N ALA A 308 6.16 -9.88 7.26
CA ALA A 308 7.20 -10.42 8.15
C ALA A 308 6.60 -11.13 9.37
N VAL A 309 5.55 -10.55 9.98
CA VAL A 309 4.82 -11.20 11.08
C VAL A 309 4.16 -12.50 10.62
N GLN A 310 3.53 -12.53 9.43
CA GLN A 310 2.98 -13.77 8.86
C GLN A 310 4.06 -14.79 8.51
N GLY A 311 5.26 -14.34 8.12
CA GLY A 311 6.45 -15.19 7.95
C GLY A 311 7.12 -15.61 9.26
N ARG A 312 6.65 -15.14 10.43
CA ARG A 312 7.23 -15.41 11.77
C ARG A 312 8.66 -14.88 11.91
N LEU A 313 8.98 -13.75 11.29
CA LEU A 313 10.30 -13.12 11.36
C LEU A 313 10.39 -12.11 12.52
N ALA A 314 11.63 -11.90 13.00
CA ALA A 314 11.97 -10.66 13.69
C ALA A 314 12.09 -9.51 12.68
N VAL A 315 12.11 -8.26 13.16
CA VAL A 315 12.15 -7.07 12.32
C VAL A 315 13.26 -6.13 12.77
N VAL A 316 14.02 -5.59 11.80
CA VAL A 316 14.85 -4.40 11.99
C VAL A 316 14.32 -3.29 11.11
N SER A 317 13.99 -2.16 11.70
CA SER A 317 13.36 -1.04 10.99
C SER A 317 14.09 0.29 11.20
N GLY A 318 14.01 1.18 10.20
CA GLY A 318 14.30 2.59 10.40
C GLY A 318 13.20 3.30 11.21
N PRO A 319 13.47 4.52 11.75
CA PRO A 319 12.61 5.18 12.73
C PRO A 319 11.46 5.98 12.09
N THR A 320 10.60 5.36 11.26
CA THR A 320 9.31 5.96 10.87
C THR A 320 8.29 5.77 11.98
N GLN A 321 7.61 6.85 12.38
CA GLN A 321 6.70 6.83 13.53
C GLN A 321 5.66 5.69 13.48
N PRO A 322 4.95 5.42 12.36
CA PRO A 322 3.98 4.33 12.32
C PRO A 322 4.59 2.92 12.49
N MET A 323 5.85 2.74 12.06
CA MET A 323 6.55 1.46 12.25
C MET A 323 7.05 1.30 13.68
N VAL A 324 7.59 2.38 14.27
CA VAL A 324 8.01 2.41 15.68
C VAL A 324 6.85 1.98 16.58
N GLU A 325 5.68 2.62 16.42
CA GLU A 325 4.48 2.31 17.23
C GLU A 325 4.12 0.82 17.19
N VAL A 326 4.06 0.23 16.00
CA VAL A 326 3.69 -1.19 15.86
C VAL A 326 4.79 -2.12 16.39
N ILE A 327 6.07 -1.84 16.08
CA ILE A 327 7.18 -2.70 16.51
C ILE A 327 7.32 -2.69 18.02
N GLU A 328 7.19 -1.53 18.68
CA GLU A 328 7.26 -1.40 20.14
C GLU A 328 6.03 -2.01 20.83
N GLU A 329 4.82 -1.78 20.31
CA GLU A 329 3.58 -2.35 20.86
C GLU A 329 3.63 -3.87 20.88
N VAL A 330 4.14 -4.49 19.83
CA VAL A 330 4.11 -5.95 19.66
C VAL A 330 5.39 -6.61 20.14
N GLY A 331 6.51 -5.90 20.14
CA GLY A 331 7.82 -6.44 20.54
C GLY A 331 8.42 -7.39 19.52
N VAL A 332 8.14 -7.19 18.22
CA VAL A 332 8.60 -8.06 17.13
C VAL A 332 9.97 -7.69 16.59
N GLY A 333 10.59 -6.60 17.05
CA GLY A 333 11.84 -6.16 16.46
C GLY A 333 12.51 -5.00 17.16
N VAL A 334 13.51 -4.43 16.48
CA VAL A 334 14.27 -3.26 16.91
C VAL A 334 14.18 -2.13 15.88
N VAL A 335 14.27 -0.89 16.37
CA VAL A 335 14.26 0.31 15.55
C VAL A 335 15.62 0.98 15.62
N THR A 336 16.14 1.45 14.50
CA THR A 336 17.42 2.18 14.46
C THR A 336 17.27 3.62 14.97
N ASP A 337 18.36 4.20 15.48
CA ASP A 337 18.35 5.58 15.98
C ASP A 337 18.15 6.62 14.86
N ASN A 338 18.62 6.31 13.66
CA ASN A 338 18.54 7.18 12.48
C ASN A 338 18.70 6.35 11.19
N TRP A 339 18.77 7.03 10.04
CA TRP A 339 18.84 6.43 8.71
C TRP A 339 20.25 6.23 8.17
N SER A 340 21.28 6.18 9.02
CA SER A 340 22.63 5.90 8.57
C SER A 340 22.92 4.39 8.50
N PRO A 341 23.83 3.96 7.60
CA PRO A 341 24.29 2.56 7.56
C PRO A 341 24.88 2.09 8.90
N GLU A 342 25.56 2.97 9.63
CA GLU A 342 26.16 2.67 10.93
C GLU A 342 25.07 2.40 11.99
N ALA A 343 23.96 3.13 11.96
CA ALA A 343 22.84 2.90 12.88
C ALA A 343 22.17 1.54 12.57
N LEU A 344 21.99 1.22 11.28
CA LEU A 344 21.47 -0.06 10.85
C LEU A 344 22.40 -1.21 11.29
N ALA A 345 23.70 -1.06 11.08
CA ALA A 345 24.70 -2.05 11.48
C ALA A 345 24.71 -2.27 12.99
N ARG A 346 24.62 -1.19 13.80
CA ARG A 346 24.52 -1.33 15.27
C ARG A 346 23.26 -2.10 15.69
N ALA A 347 22.12 -1.80 15.07
CA ALA A 347 20.87 -2.49 15.37
C ALA A 347 20.96 -3.98 15.02
N ILE A 348 21.51 -4.34 13.85
CA ILE A 348 21.70 -5.73 13.45
C ILE A 348 22.70 -6.43 14.39
N ASN A 349 23.85 -5.82 14.70
CA ASN A 349 24.88 -6.42 15.57
C ASN A 349 24.41 -6.59 17.03
N SER A 350 23.39 -5.87 17.47
CA SER A 350 22.79 -6.04 18.81
C SER A 350 21.93 -7.31 18.93
N LEU A 351 21.62 -7.95 17.80
CA LEU A 351 20.78 -9.16 17.78
C LEU A 351 21.63 -10.42 17.98
N ASP A 352 21.19 -11.26 18.89
CA ASP A 352 21.67 -12.62 19.05
C ASP A 352 20.55 -13.65 18.81
N ALA A 353 20.89 -14.92 18.69
CA ALA A 353 19.92 -15.96 18.40
C ALA A 353 18.76 -16.05 19.44
N PRO A 354 19.01 -15.95 20.77
CA PRO A 354 17.94 -15.90 21.75
C PRO A 354 16.99 -14.72 21.59
N THR A 355 17.51 -13.51 21.33
CA THR A 355 16.72 -12.30 21.11
C THR A 355 15.86 -12.43 19.84
N ILE A 356 16.44 -12.90 18.73
CA ILE A 356 15.71 -13.14 17.49
C ILE A 356 14.61 -14.19 17.71
N THR A 357 14.92 -15.30 18.39
CA THR A 357 13.94 -16.34 18.71
C THR A 357 12.75 -15.79 19.51
N ALA A 358 13.01 -14.94 20.51
CA ALA A 358 11.96 -14.28 21.28
C ALA A 358 11.08 -13.37 20.40
N MET A 359 11.68 -12.58 19.49
CA MET A 359 10.94 -11.73 18.55
C MET A 359 10.12 -12.56 17.55
N LYS A 360 10.67 -13.66 17.01
CA LYS A 360 9.96 -14.60 16.14
C LYS A 360 8.76 -15.24 16.87
N SER A 361 8.89 -15.52 18.15
CA SER A 361 7.78 -16.01 19.00
C SER A 361 6.70 -14.94 19.16
N ARG A 362 7.07 -13.66 19.34
CA ARG A 362 6.11 -12.53 19.36
C ARG A 362 5.39 -12.37 18.03
N SER A 363 6.10 -12.52 16.91
CA SER A 363 5.47 -12.51 15.57
C SER A 363 4.46 -13.66 15.45
N HIS A 364 4.78 -14.85 15.95
CA HIS A 364 3.86 -15.98 15.94
C HIS A 364 2.61 -15.73 16.80
N GLU A 365 2.77 -15.26 18.02
CA GLU A 365 1.68 -14.92 18.95
C GLU A 365 0.74 -13.83 18.36
N SER A 366 1.30 -12.92 17.57
CA SER A 366 0.57 -11.76 17.03
C SER A 366 -0.01 -12.00 15.62
N ALA A 367 0.36 -13.08 14.94
CA ALA A 367 0.03 -13.31 13.55
C ALA A 367 -1.49 -13.31 13.28
N SER A 368 -2.30 -13.87 14.17
CA SER A 368 -3.76 -13.92 13.98
C SER A 368 -4.42 -12.55 14.12
N ILE A 369 -3.93 -11.71 15.05
CA ILE A 369 -4.48 -10.35 15.25
C ILE A 369 -3.89 -9.34 14.26
N MET A 370 -2.76 -9.66 13.64
CA MET A 370 -2.12 -8.89 12.57
C MET A 370 -2.41 -9.50 11.20
N SER A 371 -3.67 -9.80 10.94
CA SER A 371 -4.14 -10.44 9.72
C SER A 371 -5.31 -9.69 9.10
N ALA A 372 -5.58 -9.97 7.83
CA ALA A 372 -6.71 -9.42 7.10
C ALA A 372 -8.05 -9.78 7.76
N GLU A 373 -8.13 -10.97 8.34
CA GLU A 373 -9.33 -11.46 9.03
C GLU A 373 -9.67 -10.60 10.25
N ALA A 374 -8.64 -10.15 11.00
CA ALA A 374 -8.83 -9.24 12.13
C ALA A 374 -9.28 -7.83 11.71
N GLU A 375 -8.89 -7.37 10.53
CA GLU A 375 -9.27 -6.06 9.99
C GLU A 375 -10.66 -6.05 9.32
N LYS A 376 -11.24 -7.21 9.01
CA LYS A 376 -12.55 -7.31 8.34
C LYS A 376 -13.65 -6.56 9.09
N SER A 377 -13.74 -6.74 10.41
CA SER A 377 -14.77 -6.06 11.22
C SER A 377 -14.61 -4.54 11.18
N ARG A 378 -13.38 -4.04 11.26
CA ARG A 378 -13.08 -2.60 11.16
C ARG A 378 -13.39 -2.04 9.78
N PHE A 379 -13.17 -2.83 8.73
CA PHE A 379 -13.57 -2.42 7.39
C PHE A 379 -15.09 -2.18 7.30
N PHE A 380 -15.92 -3.12 7.76
CA PHE A 380 -17.37 -2.94 7.75
C PHE A 380 -17.83 -1.81 8.68
N GLU A 381 -17.21 -1.64 9.85
CA GLU A 381 -17.45 -0.48 10.71
C GLU A 381 -17.15 0.83 9.99
N SER A 382 -16.08 0.91 9.21
CA SER A 382 -15.69 2.11 8.45
C SER A 382 -16.68 2.49 7.37
N LEU A 383 -17.45 1.53 6.87
CA LEU A 383 -18.51 1.79 5.88
C LEU A 383 -19.71 2.54 6.50
N ARG A 384 -19.97 2.41 7.79
CA ARG A 384 -21.11 3.03 8.50
C ARG A 384 -22.46 2.80 7.77
N LEU A 385 -22.66 1.59 7.31
CA LEU A 385 -23.92 1.17 6.68
C LEU A 385 -24.95 0.97 7.79
N GLU A 386 -26.03 1.79 7.77
CA GLU A 386 -27.21 1.63 8.65
C GLU A 386 -28.07 0.43 8.24
#